data_f8a66ac9240996ddc9338e4e3ace3332
#
_entry.id   f8a66ac9240996ddc9338e4e3ace3332
#
_cell.length_a   1.000
_cell.length_b   1.000
_cell.length_c   1.000
_cell.angle_alpha   90.00
_cell.angle_beta   90.00
_cell.angle_gamma   90.00
#
_symmetry.space_group_name_H-M   'P 1'
#
loop_
_entity.id
_entity.type
_entity.pdbx_description
1 polymer ?
#
loop_
_entity_poly.entity_id
_entity_poly.type
_entity_poly.pdbx_seq_one_letter_code
_entity_poly.pdbx_strand_id
1 'polypeptide(L)'
;MVVGGGGGERLGGVSKPDLVFGGGRLIDRVCDALLEACGAGCVAVVPPAVRVPDGVLRTLEDPPGGGPLAGIDAGLSALGAPVDAWVVVVSVDCPGIADVLAALLDEPLGDRCEGRILRGGDPEPFDQYLMGVYRVGALRRVIDEAVARRGSVRGMGVRRVLRALALERVDVSADVCRDVDTPEAVAWWGARQPS
;
A
#
# COMPACT_ATOMS: atom_id res chain seq x y z
N MET A 1 -2.55 -5.86 -2.78
CA MET A 1 -1.50 -5.14 -3.57
C MET A 1 -0.55 -4.45 -2.62
N VAL A 2 0.75 -4.67 -2.78
CA VAL A 2 1.82 -4.00 -2.03
C VAL A 2 2.52 -3.01 -2.94
N VAL A 3 2.65 -1.75 -2.52
CA VAL A 3 3.34 -0.69 -3.28
C VAL A 3 4.68 -0.41 -2.59
N GLY A 4 5.79 -0.69 -3.27
CA GLY A 4 7.14 -0.62 -2.70
C GLY A 4 8.20 0.05 -3.57
N GLY A 5 7.79 0.87 -4.54
CA GLY A 5 8.67 1.50 -5.54
C GLY A 5 9.47 2.73 -5.10
N GLY A 6 9.56 3.06 -3.83
CA GLY A 6 10.33 4.22 -3.33
C GLY A 6 11.82 3.92 -3.11
N GLY A 7 12.70 4.82 -3.56
CA GLY A 7 14.15 4.62 -3.45
C GLY A 7 14.73 4.97 -2.08
N GLY A 8 14.52 4.26 -1.02
CA GLY A 8 15.13 4.32 0.34
C GLY A 8 16.23 5.36 0.66
N GLU A 9 16.21 6.54 0.03
CA GLU A 9 17.28 7.56 0.11
C GLU A 9 17.58 8.00 1.55
N ARG A 10 16.53 8.11 2.40
CA ARG A 10 16.67 8.49 3.81
C ARG A 10 17.28 7.41 4.69
N LEU A 11 17.27 6.15 4.20
CA LEU A 11 17.90 5.00 4.86
C LEU A 11 19.25 4.63 4.21
N GLY A 12 19.93 5.60 3.58
CA GLY A 12 21.23 5.35 2.94
C GLY A 12 21.16 4.47 1.71
N GLY A 13 20.03 4.47 0.97
CA GLY A 13 19.86 3.66 -0.23
C GLY A 13 19.49 2.19 0.04
N VAL A 14 19.15 1.84 1.27
CA VAL A 14 18.71 0.49 1.62
C VAL A 14 17.36 0.20 0.97
N SER A 15 17.23 -0.99 0.37
CA SER A 15 15.97 -1.48 -0.18
C SER A 15 14.96 -1.70 0.97
N LYS A 16 13.95 -0.85 1.10
CA LYS A 16 12.92 -1.00 2.15
C LYS A 16 12.24 -2.36 2.14
N PRO A 17 11.84 -2.92 0.97
CA PRO A 17 11.30 -4.28 0.90
C PRO A 17 12.18 -5.34 1.55
N ASP A 18 13.50 -5.17 1.50
CA ASP A 18 14.49 -6.14 2.00
C ASP A 18 14.92 -5.89 3.46
N LEU A 19 14.40 -4.85 4.12
CA LEU A 19 14.63 -4.64 5.55
C LEU A 19 14.13 -5.84 6.36
N VAL A 20 14.95 -6.28 7.32
CA VAL A 20 14.66 -7.45 8.14
C VAL A 20 14.13 -7.02 9.51
N PHE A 21 12.94 -7.53 9.87
CA PHE A 21 12.32 -7.36 11.16
C PHE A 21 11.80 -8.71 11.68
N GLY A 22 12.12 -9.06 12.93
CA GLY A 22 11.65 -10.31 13.54
C GLY A 22 12.03 -11.56 12.73
N GLY A 23 13.21 -11.56 12.13
CA GLY A 23 13.73 -12.70 11.34
C GLY A 23 13.21 -12.84 9.90
N GLY A 24 12.29 -11.97 9.44
CA GLY A 24 11.76 -11.97 8.09
C GLY A 24 11.93 -10.63 7.38
N ARG A 25 11.94 -10.62 6.03
CA ARG A 25 11.96 -9.39 5.25
C ARG A 25 10.60 -8.70 5.32
N LEU A 26 10.61 -7.40 5.24
CA LEU A 26 9.39 -6.59 5.30
C LEU A 26 8.40 -6.93 4.17
N ILE A 27 8.90 -7.14 2.96
CA ILE A 27 8.07 -7.54 1.82
C ILE A 27 7.39 -8.90 2.05
N ASP A 28 8.10 -9.88 2.64
CA ASP A 28 7.55 -11.20 2.93
C ASP A 28 6.41 -11.07 3.95
N ARG A 29 6.65 -10.35 5.06
CA ARG A 29 5.65 -10.08 6.10
C ARG A 29 4.37 -9.45 5.54
N VAL A 30 4.53 -8.40 4.72
CA VAL A 30 3.37 -7.66 4.18
C VAL A 30 2.61 -8.51 3.16
N CYS A 31 3.30 -9.25 2.30
CA CYS A 31 2.66 -10.13 1.32
C CYS A 31 1.93 -11.29 1.99
N ASP A 32 2.57 -11.96 2.96
CA ASP A 32 1.99 -13.11 3.68
C ASP A 32 0.71 -12.69 4.43
N ALA A 33 0.75 -11.56 5.14
CA ALA A 33 -0.43 -11.02 5.83
C ALA A 33 -1.59 -10.70 4.87
N LEU A 34 -1.29 -10.16 3.67
CA LEU A 34 -2.30 -9.91 2.65
C LEU A 34 -2.88 -11.19 2.08
N LEU A 35 -2.06 -12.21 1.81
CA LEU A 35 -2.51 -13.51 1.31
C LEU A 35 -3.41 -14.20 2.34
N GLU A 36 -3.04 -14.16 3.61
CA GLU A 36 -3.84 -14.72 4.70
C GLU A 36 -5.18 -14.00 4.86
N ALA A 37 -5.16 -12.67 4.91
CA ALA A 37 -6.38 -11.89 5.15
C ALA A 37 -7.36 -11.88 3.97
N CYS A 38 -6.85 -11.89 2.73
CA CYS A 38 -7.69 -11.73 1.54
C CYS A 38 -8.03 -13.07 0.86
N GLY A 39 -7.28 -14.14 1.09
CA GLY A 39 -7.47 -15.45 0.45
C GLY A 39 -7.44 -15.41 -1.09
N ALA A 40 -6.85 -14.37 -1.69
CA ALA A 40 -6.88 -14.05 -3.12
C ALA A 40 -5.49 -13.66 -3.62
N GLY A 41 -5.33 -13.47 -4.95
CA GLY A 41 -4.07 -13.11 -5.57
C GLY A 41 -3.45 -11.85 -4.98
N CYS A 42 -2.13 -11.86 -4.82
CA CYS A 42 -1.35 -10.71 -4.36
C CYS A 42 -0.39 -10.24 -5.46
N VAL A 43 -0.23 -8.93 -5.58
CA VAL A 43 0.78 -8.30 -6.44
C VAL A 43 1.65 -7.36 -5.62
N ALA A 44 2.95 -7.44 -5.83
CA ALA A 44 3.94 -6.51 -5.30
C ALA A 44 4.47 -5.63 -6.44
N VAL A 45 4.31 -4.32 -6.28
CA VAL A 45 4.83 -3.31 -7.20
C VAL A 45 6.20 -2.90 -6.67
N VAL A 46 7.23 -3.58 -7.14
CA VAL A 46 8.61 -3.43 -6.66
C VAL A 46 9.61 -3.63 -7.79
N PRO A 47 10.83 -3.08 -7.67
CA PRO A 47 11.90 -3.29 -8.66
C PRO A 47 12.18 -4.77 -8.92
N PRO A 48 12.65 -5.13 -10.14
CA PRO A 48 12.96 -6.52 -10.51
C PRO A 48 13.99 -7.19 -9.60
N ALA A 49 14.88 -6.44 -8.99
CA ALA A 49 15.89 -6.93 -8.05
C ALA A 49 15.30 -7.42 -6.71
N VAL A 50 14.11 -6.94 -6.34
CA VAL A 50 13.44 -7.38 -5.10
C VAL A 50 12.81 -8.75 -5.33
N ARG A 51 13.21 -9.75 -4.54
CA ARG A 51 12.57 -11.06 -4.53
C ARG A 51 11.23 -10.95 -3.78
N VAL A 52 10.18 -11.52 -4.35
CA VAL A 52 8.86 -11.62 -3.72
C VAL A 52 8.58 -13.07 -3.31
N PRO A 53 7.67 -13.32 -2.33
CA PRO A 53 7.25 -14.67 -1.96
C PRO A 53 6.64 -15.45 -3.13
N ASP A 54 6.65 -16.79 -3.01
CA ASP A 54 6.00 -17.66 -3.99
C ASP A 54 4.48 -17.37 -4.06
N GLY A 55 3.94 -17.36 -5.27
CA GLY A 55 2.53 -17.03 -5.50
C GLY A 55 2.19 -15.53 -5.54
N VAL A 56 3.14 -14.65 -5.25
CA VAL A 56 2.98 -13.21 -5.39
C VAL A 56 3.41 -12.76 -6.78
N LEU A 57 2.53 -12.09 -7.52
CA LEU A 57 2.89 -11.45 -8.78
C LEU A 57 3.80 -10.27 -8.52
N ARG A 58 4.83 -10.10 -9.37
CA ARG A 58 5.69 -8.91 -9.32
C ARG A 58 5.45 -8.05 -10.55
N THR A 59 5.31 -6.76 -10.34
CA THR A 59 5.22 -5.76 -11.41
C THR A 59 5.94 -4.48 -11.02
N LEU A 60 6.09 -3.58 -11.95
CA LEU A 60 6.56 -2.22 -11.73
C LEU A 60 5.95 -1.33 -12.83
N GLU A 61 5.73 -0.07 -12.52
CA GLU A 61 5.32 0.91 -13.52
C GLU A 61 6.42 1.16 -14.57
N ASP A 62 6.03 1.40 -15.81
CA ASP A 62 6.95 1.69 -16.93
C ASP A 62 6.68 3.09 -17.51
N PRO A 63 7.71 3.93 -17.56
CA PRO A 63 9.05 3.77 -16.99
C PRO A 63 9.05 3.84 -15.45
N PRO A 64 10.05 3.25 -14.76
CA PRO A 64 10.15 3.25 -13.30
C PRO A 64 10.21 4.66 -12.70
N GLY A 65 9.88 4.78 -11.39
CA GLY A 65 9.94 6.04 -10.67
C GLY A 65 8.77 6.97 -10.96
N GLY A 66 7.64 6.42 -11.40
CA GLY A 66 6.40 7.16 -11.63
C GLY A 66 5.66 7.60 -10.37
N GLY A 67 6.10 7.11 -9.21
CA GLY A 67 5.49 7.37 -7.92
C GLY A 67 4.34 6.42 -7.57
N PRO A 68 3.81 6.47 -6.33
CA PRO A 68 2.88 5.48 -5.82
C PRO A 68 1.59 5.33 -6.64
N LEU A 69 1.08 6.40 -7.24
CA LEU A 69 -0.13 6.33 -8.07
C LEU A 69 0.10 5.55 -9.37
N ALA A 70 1.26 5.74 -10.02
CA ALA A 70 1.65 4.95 -11.20
C ALA A 70 1.87 3.48 -10.81
N GLY A 71 2.42 3.23 -9.62
CA GLY A 71 2.53 1.89 -9.06
C GLY A 71 1.17 1.22 -8.84
N ILE A 72 0.18 1.95 -8.31
CA ILE A 72 -1.20 1.43 -8.15
C ILE A 72 -1.78 1.04 -9.51
N ASP A 73 -1.63 1.89 -10.54
CA ASP A 73 -2.12 1.62 -11.90
C ASP A 73 -1.49 0.36 -12.51
N ALA A 74 -0.17 0.24 -12.41
CA ALA A 74 0.57 -0.97 -12.84
C ALA A 74 0.12 -2.22 -12.08
N GLY A 75 -0.05 -2.12 -10.75
CA GLY A 75 -0.52 -3.20 -9.91
C GLY A 75 -1.94 -3.66 -10.24
N LEU A 76 -2.88 -2.73 -10.48
CA LEU A 76 -4.24 -3.04 -10.92
C LEU A 76 -4.22 -3.78 -12.26
N SER A 77 -3.38 -3.32 -13.20
CA SER A 77 -3.24 -3.95 -14.51
C SER A 77 -2.71 -5.38 -14.41
N ALA A 78 -1.71 -5.62 -13.54
CA ALA A 78 -1.14 -6.95 -13.31
C ALA A 78 -2.11 -7.90 -12.60
N LEU A 79 -2.92 -7.40 -11.64
CA LEU A 79 -3.94 -8.21 -10.95
C LEU A 79 -5.05 -8.69 -11.88
N GLY A 80 -5.43 -7.90 -12.87
CA GLY A 80 -6.55 -8.24 -13.76
C GLY A 80 -7.88 -8.46 -13.04
N ALA A 81 -8.04 -7.90 -11.84
CA ALA A 81 -9.23 -8.12 -11.02
C ALA A 81 -10.49 -7.49 -11.64
N PRO A 82 -11.68 -8.11 -11.46
CA PRO A 82 -12.95 -7.56 -11.93
C PRO A 82 -13.24 -6.17 -11.34
N VAL A 83 -14.02 -5.37 -12.05
CA VAL A 83 -14.33 -3.98 -11.65
C VAL A 83 -15.15 -3.89 -10.35
N ASP A 84 -15.93 -4.91 -10.06
CA ASP A 84 -16.74 -5.06 -8.84
C ASP A 84 -15.97 -5.65 -7.66
N ALA A 85 -14.75 -6.14 -7.89
CA ALA A 85 -13.90 -6.65 -6.83
C ALA A 85 -13.37 -5.52 -5.93
N TRP A 86 -12.93 -5.93 -4.73
CA TRP A 86 -12.19 -5.09 -3.80
C TRP A 86 -10.70 -5.39 -3.86
N VAL A 87 -9.88 -4.38 -3.72
CA VAL A 87 -8.42 -4.51 -3.61
C VAL A 87 -7.90 -3.77 -2.38
N VAL A 88 -7.14 -4.47 -1.57
CA VAL A 88 -6.36 -3.84 -0.49
C VAL A 88 -5.09 -3.26 -1.10
N VAL A 89 -4.81 -2.00 -0.82
CA VAL A 89 -3.59 -1.28 -1.25
C VAL A 89 -2.84 -0.87 0.01
N VAL A 90 -1.61 -1.37 0.16
CA VAL A 90 -0.74 -1.04 1.28
C VAL A 90 0.66 -0.69 0.81
N SER A 91 1.33 0.19 1.55
CA SER A 91 2.75 0.45 1.36
C SER A 91 3.59 -0.68 1.95
N VAL A 92 4.74 -0.98 1.31
CA VAL A 92 5.65 -2.03 1.81
C VAL A 92 6.30 -1.68 3.14
N ASP A 93 6.42 -0.39 3.45
CA ASP A 93 7.11 0.12 4.66
C ASP A 93 6.22 0.12 5.92
N CYS A 94 5.24 -0.79 5.98
CA CYS A 94 4.30 -0.93 7.08
C CYS A 94 4.54 -2.24 7.86
N PRO A 95 5.43 -2.27 8.88
CA PRO A 95 5.64 -3.47 9.69
C PRO A 95 4.41 -3.89 10.52
N GLY A 96 3.53 -2.92 10.85
CA GLY A 96 2.26 -3.12 11.54
C GLY A 96 1.12 -3.61 10.68
N ILE A 97 1.41 -4.28 9.57
CA ILE A 97 0.41 -4.71 8.56
C ILE A 97 -0.79 -5.47 9.15
N ALA A 98 -0.58 -6.28 10.19
CA ALA A 98 -1.67 -7.04 10.81
C ALA A 98 -2.72 -6.11 11.43
N ASP A 99 -2.30 -5.07 12.15
CA ASP A 99 -3.20 -4.09 12.75
C ASP A 99 -3.89 -3.23 11.69
N VAL A 100 -3.18 -2.90 10.60
CA VAL A 100 -3.74 -2.20 9.44
C VAL A 100 -4.85 -3.02 8.78
N LEU A 101 -4.61 -4.31 8.54
CA LEU A 101 -5.60 -5.19 7.91
C LEU A 101 -6.79 -5.43 8.84
N ALA A 102 -6.56 -5.64 10.14
CA ALA A 102 -7.62 -5.74 11.13
C ALA A 102 -8.53 -4.51 11.09
N ALA A 103 -7.96 -3.29 11.17
CA ALA A 103 -8.74 -2.07 11.15
C ALA A 103 -9.50 -1.83 9.83
N LEU A 104 -8.93 -2.23 8.68
CA LEU A 104 -9.57 -2.05 7.37
C LEU A 104 -10.71 -3.04 7.11
N LEU A 105 -10.61 -4.27 7.64
CA LEU A 105 -11.46 -5.41 7.27
C LEU A 105 -12.40 -5.86 8.39
N ASP A 106 -12.37 -5.24 9.57
CA ASP A 106 -13.16 -5.60 10.74
C ASP A 106 -14.69 -5.53 10.47
N GLU A 107 -15.12 -4.54 9.71
CA GLU A 107 -16.54 -4.36 9.38
C GLU A 107 -16.80 -4.45 7.87
N PRO A 108 -17.99 -4.91 7.45
CA PRO A 108 -18.40 -4.87 6.06
C PRO A 108 -18.32 -3.45 5.48
N LEU A 109 -17.99 -3.34 4.20
CA LEU A 109 -17.98 -2.05 3.50
C LEU A 109 -19.42 -1.67 3.10
N GLY A 110 -19.78 -0.41 3.31
CA GLY A 110 -21.11 0.10 2.96
C GLY A 110 -21.40 0.04 1.46
N ASP A 111 -22.66 -0.15 1.06
CA ASP A 111 -23.09 -0.33 -0.34
C ASP A 111 -22.67 0.83 -1.26
N ARG A 112 -22.64 2.05 -0.73
CA ARG A 112 -22.28 3.27 -1.47
C ARG A 112 -20.81 3.67 -1.34
N CYS A 113 -20.05 2.89 -0.58
CA CYS A 113 -18.64 3.13 -0.34
C CYS A 113 -17.81 2.70 -1.57
N GLU A 114 -16.89 3.54 -2.00
CA GLU A 114 -15.92 3.23 -3.05
C GLU A 114 -14.58 2.78 -2.49
N GLY A 115 -14.39 2.92 -1.17
CA GLY A 115 -13.22 2.45 -0.45
C GLY A 115 -13.25 2.86 1.02
N ARG A 116 -12.34 2.27 1.79
CA ARG A 116 -12.07 2.60 3.19
C ARG A 116 -10.59 2.80 3.36
N ILE A 117 -10.21 3.84 4.10
CA ILE A 117 -8.81 4.16 4.40
C ILE A 117 -8.62 4.37 5.90
N LEU A 118 -7.40 4.17 6.37
CA LEU A 118 -7.05 4.56 7.72
C LEU A 118 -6.81 6.07 7.80
N ARG A 119 -7.09 6.61 8.97
CA ARG A 119 -6.75 7.98 9.35
C ARG A 119 -5.97 7.94 10.66
N GLY A 120 -4.70 8.27 10.60
CA GLY A 120 -3.78 8.25 11.73
C GLY A 120 -2.52 9.01 11.40
N GLY A 121 -1.62 9.14 12.37
CA GLY A 121 -0.36 9.86 12.23
C GLY A 121 -0.09 10.78 13.42
N ASP A 122 1.13 11.31 13.50
CA ASP A 122 1.64 12.18 14.56
C ASP A 122 2.35 13.38 13.90
N PRO A 123 2.17 14.67 14.36
CA PRO A 123 1.35 15.10 15.50
C PRO A 123 -0.15 15.17 15.25
N GLU A 124 -0.61 15.22 14.00
CA GLU A 124 -2.03 15.27 13.64
C GLU A 124 -2.42 14.11 12.72
N PRO A 125 -3.60 13.46 12.96
CA PRO A 125 -4.07 12.40 12.08
C PRO A 125 -4.35 12.90 10.65
N PHE A 126 -3.92 12.12 9.65
CA PHE A 126 -4.19 12.40 8.24
C PHE A 126 -4.61 11.14 7.49
N ASP A 127 -5.24 11.32 6.32
CA ASP A 127 -5.75 10.24 5.48
C ASP A 127 -4.60 9.43 4.88
N GLN A 128 -4.57 8.13 5.14
CA GLN A 128 -3.55 7.17 4.73
C GLN A 128 -3.98 6.43 3.45
N TYR A 129 -3.82 7.05 2.30
CA TYR A 129 -4.28 6.49 1.01
C TYR A 129 -3.53 5.23 0.56
N LEU A 130 -2.37 4.91 1.13
CA LEU A 130 -1.64 3.66 0.91
C LEU A 130 -1.84 2.66 2.07
N MET A 131 -2.90 2.84 2.85
CA MET A 131 -3.42 1.90 3.83
C MET A 131 -4.94 1.90 3.67
N GLY A 132 -5.43 1.23 2.61
CA GLY A 132 -6.84 1.27 2.27
C GLY A 132 -7.32 0.06 1.48
N VAL A 133 -8.64 -0.11 1.46
CA VAL A 133 -9.35 -1.06 0.61
C VAL A 133 -10.25 -0.28 -0.35
N TYR A 134 -10.27 -0.65 -1.61
CA TYR A 134 -10.92 0.12 -2.67
C TYR A 134 -11.66 -0.77 -3.65
N ARG A 135 -12.81 -0.31 -4.21
CA ARG A 135 -13.39 -0.94 -5.38
C ARG A 135 -12.47 -0.76 -6.58
N VAL A 136 -12.15 -1.85 -7.27
CA VAL A 136 -11.28 -1.82 -8.46
C VAL A 136 -11.79 -0.86 -9.52
N GLY A 137 -13.09 -0.89 -9.82
CA GLY A 137 -13.71 0.01 -10.82
C GLY A 137 -13.64 1.48 -10.42
N ALA A 138 -13.75 1.80 -9.12
CA ALA A 138 -13.65 3.16 -8.64
C ALA A 138 -12.20 3.69 -8.73
N LEU A 139 -11.20 2.87 -8.35
CA LEU A 139 -9.78 3.22 -8.56
C LEU A 139 -9.47 3.47 -10.04
N ARG A 140 -9.86 2.54 -10.92
CA ARG A 140 -9.63 2.71 -12.36
C ARG A 140 -10.27 3.96 -12.89
N ARG A 141 -11.52 4.23 -12.55
CA ARG A 141 -12.23 5.44 -12.98
C ARG A 141 -11.44 6.71 -12.66
N VAL A 142 -11.00 6.91 -11.40
CA VAL A 142 -10.30 8.15 -11.02
C VAL A 142 -8.89 8.23 -11.61
N ILE A 143 -8.22 7.09 -11.82
CA ILE A 143 -6.92 7.02 -12.50
C ILE A 143 -7.08 7.37 -13.98
N ASP A 144 -8.03 6.77 -14.69
CA ASP A 144 -8.31 7.04 -16.12
C ASP A 144 -8.70 8.49 -16.35
N GLU A 145 -9.53 9.07 -15.46
CA GLU A 145 -9.87 10.49 -15.49
C GLU A 145 -8.63 11.39 -15.31
N ALA A 146 -7.69 10.98 -14.45
CA ALA A 146 -6.45 11.72 -14.25
C ALA A 146 -5.53 11.62 -15.48
N VAL A 147 -5.43 10.44 -16.09
CA VAL A 147 -4.71 10.22 -17.35
C VAL A 147 -5.33 11.04 -18.48
N ALA A 148 -6.66 11.02 -18.63
CA ALA A 148 -7.35 11.79 -19.68
C ALA A 148 -7.08 13.31 -19.55
N ARG A 149 -6.97 13.82 -18.32
CA ARG A 149 -6.70 15.25 -18.10
C ARG A 149 -5.23 15.67 -18.27
N ARG A 150 -4.28 14.76 -18.04
CA ARG A 150 -2.85 15.12 -17.97
C ARG A 150 -1.93 14.28 -18.84
N GLY A 151 -2.47 13.30 -19.55
CA GLY A 151 -1.71 12.36 -20.37
C GLY A 151 -1.00 11.27 -19.56
N SER A 152 -0.85 11.42 -18.23
CA SER A 152 -0.16 10.44 -17.38
C SER A 152 -0.46 10.70 -15.91
N VAL A 153 -0.37 9.66 -15.07
CA VAL A 153 -0.42 9.74 -13.60
C VAL A 153 0.96 9.83 -12.94
N ARG A 154 2.04 9.80 -13.74
CA ARG A 154 3.41 9.88 -13.23
C ARG A 154 3.65 11.17 -12.44
N GLY A 155 4.30 11.03 -11.28
CA GLY A 155 4.59 12.15 -10.39
C GLY A 155 3.36 12.79 -9.73
N MET A 156 2.17 12.23 -9.95
CA MET A 156 0.97 12.71 -9.25
C MET A 156 0.89 12.14 -7.83
N GLY A 157 0.63 13.00 -6.87
CA GLY A 157 0.39 12.55 -5.50
C GLY A 157 -0.91 11.74 -5.39
N VAL A 158 -0.86 10.60 -4.69
CA VAL A 158 -2.00 9.69 -4.48
C VAL A 158 -3.21 10.44 -3.94
N ARG A 159 -3.05 11.24 -2.90
CA ARG A 159 -4.11 12.07 -2.31
C ARG A 159 -4.86 12.93 -3.34
N ARG A 160 -4.14 13.50 -4.32
CA ARG A 160 -4.73 14.40 -5.32
C ARG A 160 -5.81 13.71 -6.16
N VAL A 161 -5.65 12.41 -6.39
CA VAL A 161 -6.55 11.61 -7.23
C VAL A 161 -7.55 10.86 -6.36
N LEU A 162 -7.11 10.12 -5.36
CA LEU A 162 -7.99 9.23 -4.59
C LEU A 162 -8.95 9.97 -3.65
N ARG A 163 -8.71 11.24 -3.32
CA ARG A 163 -9.68 12.05 -2.56
C ARG A 163 -11.02 12.28 -3.29
N ALA A 164 -11.10 11.97 -4.59
CA ALA A 164 -12.33 12.05 -5.36
C ALA A 164 -13.26 10.84 -5.14
N LEU A 165 -12.78 9.80 -4.47
CA LEU A 165 -13.56 8.62 -4.12
C LEU A 165 -14.44 8.89 -2.88
N ALA A 166 -15.59 8.22 -2.83
CA ALA A 166 -16.44 8.16 -1.64
C ALA A 166 -15.81 7.19 -0.61
N LEU A 167 -14.96 7.72 0.27
CA LEU A 167 -14.17 6.93 1.22
C LEU A 167 -14.72 6.98 2.64
N GLU A 168 -14.86 5.82 3.25
CA GLU A 168 -14.97 5.67 4.71
C GLU A 168 -13.59 5.88 5.34
N ARG A 169 -13.56 6.42 6.56
CA ARG A 169 -12.33 6.65 7.32
C ARG A 169 -12.40 5.93 8.64
N VAL A 170 -11.37 5.16 8.95
CA VAL A 170 -11.20 4.50 10.24
C VAL A 170 -10.08 5.23 10.99
N ASP A 171 -10.45 5.88 12.09
CA ASP A 171 -9.47 6.54 12.96
C ASP A 171 -8.70 5.48 13.75
N VAL A 172 -7.37 5.53 13.68
CA VAL A 172 -6.45 4.63 14.38
C VAL A 172 -5.35 5.41 15.09
N SER A 173 -4.68 4.76 16.04
CA SER A 173 -3.52 5.37 16.69
C SER A 173 -2.38 5.60 15.68
N ALA A 174 -1.52 6.59 15.95
CA ALA A 174 -0.36 6.90 15.11
C ALA A 174 0.56 5.68 14.92
N ASP A 175 0.63 4.80 15.93
CA ASP A 175 1.47 3.61 15.89
C ASP A 175 1.06 2.61 14.79
N VAL A 176 -0.24 2.47 14.50
CA VAL A 176 -0.75 1.61 13.43
C VAL A 176 -0.27 2.09 12.06
N CYS A 177 -0.22 3.40 11.85
CA CYS A 177 0.19 4.01 10.58
C CYS A 177 1.70 4.30 10.49
N ARG A 178 2.49 3.90 11.50
CA ARG A 178 3.93 4.21 11.53
C ARG A 178 4.67 3.41 10.47
N ASP A 179 5.26 4.12 9.53
CA ASP A 179 6.13 3.59 8.49
C ASP A 179 7.59 3.40 8.96
N VAL A 180 8.43 2.85 8.09
CA VAL A 180 9.87 2.65 8.32
C VAL A 180 10.67 3.55 7.38
N ASP A 181 10.57 4.86 7.62
CA ASP A 181 11.24 5.86 6.78
C ASP A 181 12.55 6.40 7.37
N THR A 182 12.77 6.20 8.68
CA THR A 182 13.95 6.73 9.38
C THR A 182 14.62 5.67 10.25
N PRO A 183 15.91 5.84 10.61
CA PRO A 183 16.60 4.95 11.53
C PRO A 183 15.90 4.82 12.89
N GLU A 184 15.28 5.90 13.38
CA GLU A 184 14.53 5.92 14.63
C GLU A 184 13.28 5.05 14.53
N ALA A 185 12.56 5.09 13.39
CA ALA A 185 11.42 4.23 13.14
C ALA A 185 11.84 2.75 13.05
N VAL A 186 12.98 2.46 12.41
CA VAL A 186 13.57 1.11 12.39
C VAL A 186 13.84 0.60 13.81
N ALA A 187 14.47 1.41 14.65
CA ALA A 187 14.78 1.06 16.05
C ALA A 187 13.48 0.85 16.86
N TRP A 188 12.49 1.72 16.69
CA TRP A 188 11.19 1.63 17.35
C TRP A 188 10.47 0.32 17.05
N TRP A 189 10.43 -0.07 15.78
CA TRP A 189 9.84 -1.34 15.34
C TRP A 189 10.65 -2.54 15.80
N GLY A 190 11.99 -2.45 15.76
CA GLY A 190 12.88 -3.51 16.24
C GLY A 190 12.66 -3.87 17.72
N ALA A 191 12.41 -2.86 18.57
CA ALA A 191 12.13 -3.07 19.99
C ALA A 191 10.77 -3.72 20.27
N ARG A 192 9.86 -3.76 19.33
CA ARG A 192 8.49 -4.32 19.46
C ARG A 192 8.30 -5.70 18.85
N GLN A 193 9.35 -6.26 18.24
CA GLN A 193 9.25 -7.62 17.70
C GLN A 193 9.38 -8.63 18.86
N PRO A 194 8.47 -9.62 18.97
CA PRO A 194 8.71 -10.75 19.87
C PRO A 194 9.99 -11.48 19.46
N SER A 195 10.79 -11.83 20.44
CA SER A 195 12.02 -12.63 20.27
C SER A 195 11.71 -14.00 19.73
#